data_45329c1c046ded2e757a53432abb09d5
#
_entry.id   45329c1c046ded2e757a53432abb09d5
#
_cell.length_a   1.000
_cell.length_b   1.000
_cell.length_c   1.000
_cell.angle_alpha   90.00
_cell.angle_beta   90.00
_cell.angle_gamma   90.00
#
_symmetry.space_group_name_H-M   'P 1'
#
loop_
_entity.id
_entity.type
_entity.pdbx_description
1 polymer ?
#
loop_
_entity_poly.entity_id
_entity_poly.type
_entity_poly.pdbx_seq_one_letter_code
_entity_poly.pdbx_strand_id
1 'polypeptide(L)'
;SEMKEIYLDRTEKNNSKWLELITDALKTSKRFEIHCWNEETDWIEFALKYGTLKESTWRYGKVIEGDVTPEFVTMILEMPKPTDIEIYNKMTPFFNIFLDDIKFQSCHYGTEIYIEDEMV
;
A
#
# COMPACT_ATOMS: atom_id res chain seq x y z
N SER A 1 -1.08 -17.84 12.80
CA SER A 1 -2.16 -16.87 12.87
C SER A 1 -2.86 -16.71 11.53
N GLU A 2 -4.12 -16.38 11.58
CA GLU A 2 -4.92 -16.23 10.37
C GLU A 2 -4.86 -14.79 9.87
N MET A 3 -5.08 -14.63 8.57
CA MET A 3 -5.21 -13.32 7.95
C MET A 3 -6.69 -12.96 7.82
N LYS A 4 -7.05 -11.78 8.26
CA LYS A 4 -8.36 -11.21 7.98
C LYS A 4 -8.33 -10.60 6.58
N GLU A 5 -9.28 -10.95 5.73
CA GLU A 5 -9.38 -10.46 4.37
C GLU A 5 -10.54 -9.49 4.24
N ILE A 6 -10.27 -8.32 3.67
CA ILE A 6 -11.30 -7.30 3.46
C ILE A 6 -11.23 -6.87 2.00
N TYR A 7 -12.35 -6.99 1.32
CA TYR A 7 -12.48 -6.59 -0.08
C TYR A 7 -13.25 -5.28 -0.16
N LEU A 8 -12.66 -4.28 -0.80
CA LEU A 8 -13.24 -2.95 -0.93
C LEU A 8 -13.72 -2.76 -2.37
N ASP A 9 -15.01 -2.57 -2.53
CA ASP A 9 -15.58 -2.35 -3.85
C ASP A 9 -15.56 -0.84 -4.23
N ARG A 10 -16.31 -0.47 -5.26
CA ARG A 10 -16.17 0.82 -5.94
C ARG A 10 -16.97 1.97 -5.32
N THR A 11 -16.97 2.15 -4.02
CA THR A 11 -17.71 3.26 -3.40
C THR A 11 -16.80 4.19 -2.65
N GLU A 12 -17.24 5.45 -2.47
CA GLU A 12 -16.49 6.42 -1.68
C GLU A 12 -16.33 5.99 -0.23
N LYS A 13 -17.31 5.26 0.29
CA LYS A 13 -17.21 4.66 1.63
C LYS A 13 -15.97 3.79 1.76
N ASN A 14 -15.62 3.08 0.70
CA ASN A 14 -14.48 2.18 0.74
C ASN A 14 -13.15 2.92 0.72
N ASN A 15 -13.11 4.11 0.13
CA ASN A 15 -11.92 4.93 0.23
C ASN A 15 -11.68 5.37 1.67
N SER A 16 -12.73 5.77 2.39
CA SER A 16 -12.64 6.12 3.81
C SER A 16 -12.26 4.90 4.65
N LYS A 17 -12.81 3.73 4.29
CA LYS A 17 -12.48 2.49 4.98
C LYS A 17 -11.02 2.10 4.78
N TRP A 18 -10.52 2.25 3.55
CA TRP A 18 -9.12 2.00 3.26
C TRP A 18 -8.20 2.90 4.09
N LEU A 19 -8.51 4.20 4.13
CA LEU A 19 -7.74 5.16 4.93
C LEU A 19 -7.76 4.80 6.42
N GLU A 20 -8.90 4.42 6.94
CA GLU A 20 -9.03 4.01 8.34
C GLU A 20 -8.13 2.81 8.64
N LEU A 21 -8.19 1.79 7.79
CA LEU A 21 -7.43 0.55 7.99
C LEU A 21 -5.93 0.79 7.92
N ILE A 22 -5.46 1.54 6.91
CA ILE A 22 -4.02 1.78 6.77
C ILE A 22 -3.51 2.75 7.85
N THR A 23 -4.35 3.72 8.27
CA THR A 23 -3.98 4.62 9.36
C THR A 23 -3.69 3.84 10.63
N ASP A 24 -4.56 2.90 10.98
CA ASP A 24 -4.36 2.07 12.16
C ASP A 24 -3.10 1.22 12.05
N ALA A 25 -2.85 0.63 10.90
CA ALA A 25 -1.67 -0.18 10.68
C ALA A 25 -0.38 0.65 10.76
N LEU A 26 -0.40 1.85 10.21
CA LEU A 26 0.78 2.73 10.20
C LEU A 26 1.18 3.19 11.60
N LYS A 27 0.25 3.23 12.56
CA LYS A 27 0.56 3.64 13.95
C LYS A 27 1.57 2.72 14.62
N THR A 28 1.59 1.45 14.27
CA THR A 28 2.43 0.46 14.92
C THR A 28 3.49 -0.16 14.01
N SER A 29 3.47 0.17 12.72
CA SER A 29 4.38 -0.42 11.75
C SER A 29 5.72 0.30 11.70
N LYS A 30 6.78 -0.43 11.42
CA LYS A 30 8.16 0.08 11.39
C LYS A 30 8.78 0.04 10.00
N ARG A 31 8.37 -0.89 9.16
CA ARG A 31 8.95 -1.08 7.82
C ARG A 31 7.84 -1.16 6.79
N PHE A 32 8.14 -0.67 5.59
CA PHE A 32 7.21 -0.77 4.48
C PHE A 32 7.86 -1.41 3.26
N GLU A 33 7.02 -1.99 2.40
CA GLU A 33 7.36 -2.30 1.02
C GLU A 33 6.25 -1.73 0.13
N ILE A 34 6.67 -1.16 -0.98
CA ILE A 34 5.75 -0.72 -2.03
C ILE A 34 6.10 -1.48 -3.30
N HIS A 35 5.10 -2.03 -3.96
CA HIS A 35 5.26 -2.74 -5.22
C HIS A 35 4.61 -1.92 -6.34
N CYS A 36 5.36 -1.72 -7.41
CA CYS A 36 4.87 -1.02 -8.61
C CYS A 36 5.22 -1.85 -9.84
N TRP A 37 4.34 -1.85 -10.84
CA TRP A 37 4.67 -2.44 -12.14
C TRP A 37 5.78 -1.62 -12.80
N ASN A 38 6.58 -2.27 -13.66
CA ASN A 38 7.71 -1.59 -14.32
C ASN A 38 7.28 -0.35 -15.10
N GLU A 39 6.08 -0.36 -15.66
CA GLU A 39 5.55 0.77 -16.44
C GLU A 39 5.16 1.97 -15.58
N GLU A 40 5.00 1.78 -14.28
CA GLU A 40 4.57 2.82 -13.36
C GLU A 40 5.77 3.65 -12.87
N THR A 41 6.54 4.17 -13.81
CA THR A 41 7.82 4.83 -13.53
C THR A 41 7.69 6.03 -12.61
N ASP A 42 6.62 6.82 -12.74
CA ASP A 42 6.41 8.00 -11.90
C ASP A 42 6.20 7.59 -10.44
N TRP A 43 5.46 6.51 -10.21
CA TRP A 43 5.20 6.04 -8.85
C TRP A 43 6.40 5.34 -8.24
N ILE A 44 7.20 4.66 -9.06
CA ILE A 44 8.47 4.10 -8.63
C ILE A 44 9.40 5.22 -8.15
N GLU A 45 9.57 6.26 -8.97
CA GLU A 45 10.41 7.41 -8.62
C GLU A 45 9.90 8.12 -7.36
N PHE A 46 8.58 8.23 -7.24
CA PHE A 46 7.97 8.86 -6.07
C PHE A 46 8.26 8.06 -4.80
N ALA A 47 8.07 6.74 -4.85
CA ALA A 47 8.33 5.86 -3.71
C ALA A 47 9.81 5.88 -3.31
N LEU A 48 10.72 6.01 -4.28
CA LEU A 48 12.15 6.07 -4.01
C LEU A 48 12.58 7.30 -3.21
N LYS A 49 11.72 8.29 -3.06
CA LYS A 49 11.99 9.42 -2.17
C LYS A 49 11.94 9.00 -0.70
N TYR A 50 11.30 7.88 -0.40
CA TYR A 50 11.06 7.41 0.96
C TYR A 50 11.75 6.11 1.30
N GLY A 51 12.31 5.44 0.29
CA GLY A 51 12.97 4.15 0.49
C GLY A 51 13.97 3.84 -0.61
N THR A 52 14.35 2.58 -0.70
CA THR A 52 15.34 2.10 -1.66
C THR A 52 14.83 0.87 -2.39
N LEU A 53 15.40 0.59 -3.56
CA LEU A 53 15.08 -0.62 -4.29
C LEU A 53 15.50 -1.85 -3.50
N LYS A 54 14.60 -2.81 -3.41
CA LYS A 54 14.87 -4.12 -2.84
C LYS A 54 15.03 -5.12 -3.98
N GLU A 55 16.02 -6.00 -3.88
CA GLU A 55 16.15 -7.09 -4.84
C GLU A 55 14.92 -7.97 -4.81
N SER A 56 14.43 -8.33 -6.00
CA SER A 56 13.22 -9.11 -6.14
C SER A 56 13.30 -10.00 -7.37
N THR A 57 12.70 -11.18 -7.29
CA THR A 57 12.57 -12.07 -8.43
C THR A 57 11.38 -11.68 -9.33
N TRP A 58 10.57 -10.72 -8.88
CA TRP A 58 9.43 -10.24 -9.67
C TRP A 58 9.91 -9.43 -10.86
N ARG A 59 9.91 -10.04 -12.03
CA ARG A 59 10.48 -9.44 -13.24
C ARG A 59 9.60 -8.34 -13.85
N TYR A 60 8.34 -8.28 -13.48
CA TYR A 60 7.39 -7.32 -14.08
C TYR A 60 7.19 -6.07 -13.25
N GLY A 61 7.86 -5.95 -12.15
CA GLY A 61 7.74 -4.79 -11.28
C GLY A 61 8.96 -4.56 -10.41
N LYS A 62 8.86 -3.54 -9.58
CA LYS A 62 9.89 -3.13 -8.63
C LYS A 62 9.34 -3.17 -7.22
N VAL A 63 10.21 -3.47 -6.28
CA VAL A 63 9.91 -3.43 -4.86
C VAL A 63 10.76 -2.34 -4.23
N ILE A 64 10.13 -1.43 -3.52
CA ILE A 64 10.80 -0.36 -2.78
C ILE A 64 10.54 -0.60 -1.30
N GLU A 65 11.57 -0.54 -0.47
CA GLU A 65 11.44 -0.76 0.96
C GLU A 65 12.05 0.38 1.75
N GLY A 66 11.60 0.56 2.98
CA GLY A 66 12.13 1.57 3.84
C GLY A 66 11.49 1.56 5.23
N ASP A 67 11.90 2.54 6.03
CA ASP A 67 11.32 2.73 7.35
C ASP A 67 10.01 3.52 7.27
N VAL A 68 9.08 3.17 8.13
CA VAL A 68 7.84 3.94 8.28
C VAL A 68 8.18 5.18 9.13
N THR A 69 8.53 6.26 8.44
CA THR A 69 8.85 7.54 9.07
C THR A 69 7.58 8.41 9.13
N PRO A 70 7.58 9.50 9.94
CA PRO A 70 6.46 10.45 9.90
C PRO A 70 6.19 10.99 8.50
N GLU A 71 7.25 11.24 7.72
CA GLU A 71 7.13 11.73 6.33
C GLU A 71 6.46 10.70 5.44
N PHE A 72 6.83 9.42 5.60
CA PHE A 72 6.18 8.33 4.86
C PHE A 72 4.69 8.26 5.20
N VAL A 73 4.36 8.31 6.49
CA VAL A 73 2.95 8.28 6.94
C VAL A 73 2.17 9.43 6.30
N THR A 74 2.71 10.64 6.38
CA THR A 74 2.07 11.82 5.79
C THR A 74 1.85 11.63 4.29
N MET A 75 2.86 11.12 3.59
CA MET A 75 2.76 10.86 2.15
C MET A 75 1.61 9.91 1.83
N ILE A 76 1.55 8.78 2.54
CA ILE A 76 0.50 7.79 2.28
C ILE A 76 -0.89 8.35 2.55
N LEU A 77 -1.05 9.08 3.66
CA LEU A 77 -2.38 9.54 4.08
C LEU A 77 -2.86 10.77 3.32
N GLU A 78 -1.96 11.61 2.82
CA GLU A 78 -2.33 12.84 2.11
C GLU A 78 -2.36 12.68 0.59
N MET A 79 -2.01 11.53 0.09
CA MET A 79 -2.01 11.25 -1.32
C MET A 79 -3.44 11.26 -1.87
N PRO A 80 -3.71 12.01 -2.95
CA PRO A 80 -5.06 12.01 -3.49
C PRO A 80 -5.43 10.65 -4.08
N LYS A 81 -6.70 10.30 -3.96
CA LYS A 81 -7.22 9.08 -4.57
C LYS A 81 -7.05 9.16 -6.08
N PRO A 82 -6.53 8.12 -6.74
CA PRO A 82 -6.44 8.11 -8.20
C PRO A 82 -7.81 8.21 -8.85
N THR A 83 -7.85 8.86 -10.01
CA THR A 83 -9.07 8.99 -10.80
C THR A 83 -9.23 7.94 -11.89
N ASP A 84 -8.16 7.17 -12.12
CA ASP A 84 -8.17 6.06 -13.07
C ASP A 84 -8.97 4.88 -12.48
N ILE A 85 -10.07 4.53 -13.14
CA ILE A 85 -10.97 3.47 -12.67
C ILE A 85 -11.17 2.36 -13.71
N GLU A 86 -10.30 2.28 -14.71
CA GLU A 86 -10.50 1.35 -15.84
C GLU A 86 -10.51 -0.11 -15.40
N ILE A 87 -9.55 -0.54 -14.58
CA ILE A 87 -9.43 -1.92 -14.14
C ILE A 87 -9.84 -2.03 -12.66
N TYR A 88 -9.28 -1.16 -11.83
CA TYR A 88 -9.53 -1.15 -10.40
C TYR A 88 -10.05 0.22 -9.98
N ASN A 89 -10.93 0.24 -9.01
CA ASN A 89 -11.29 1.49 -8.35
C ASN A 89 -10.21 1.78 -7.31
N LYS A 90 -9.11 2.34 -7.76
CA LYS A 90 -7.90 2.49 -6.95
C LYS A 90 -8.11 3.38 -5.74
N MET A 91 -7.70 2.91 -4.57
CA MET A 91 -7.67 3.69 -3.33
C MET A 91 -6.35 4.42 -3.20
N THR A 92 -5.30 3.88 -3.81
CA THR A 92 -3.94 4.39 -3.79
C THR A 92 -3.29 4.12 -5.14
N PRO A 93 -2.31 4.94 -5.57
CA PRO A 93 -1.60 4.67 -6.82
C PRO A 93 -0.61 3.50 -6.72
N PHE A 94 -0.32 3.02 -5.51
CA PHE A 94 0.63 1.92 -5.33
C PHE A 94 -0.07 0.58 -5.46
N PHE A 95 0.45 -0.26 -6.34
CA PHE A 95 -0.14 -1.58 -6.60
C PHE A 95 -0.26 -2.39 -5.31
N ASN A 96 0.83 -2.50 -4.54
CA ASN A 96 0.78 -3.10 -3.21
C ASN A 96 1.54 -2.22 -2.21
N ILE A 97 1.04 -2.19 -0.98
CA ILE A 97 1.75 -1.63 0.17
C ILE A 97 1.74 -2.71 1.25
N PHE A 98 2.92 -3.17 1.64
CA PHE A 98 3.07 -4.13 2.73
C PHE A 98 3.69 -3.42 3.93
N LEU A 99 3.18 -3.68 5.11
CA LEU A 99 3.74 -3.12 6.35
C LEU A 99 4.17 -4.27 7.25
N ASP A 100 5.38 -4.13 7.82
CA ASP A 100 6.00 -5.13 8.70
C ASP A 100 5.91 -6.52 8.10
N ASP A 101 6.56 -6.68 6.95
CA ASP A 101 6.50 -7.87 6.13
C ASP A 101 5.07 -8.05 5.58
N ILE A 102 4.36 -9.08 5.99
CA ILE A 102 3.00 -9.34 5.52
C ILE A 102 1.92 -9.12 6.59
N LYS A 103 2.27 -8.44 7.69
CA LYS A 103 1.30 -8.24 8.78
C LYS A 103 0.12 -7.38 8.35
N PHE A 104 0.37 -6.42 7.48
CA PHE A 104 -0.68 -5.65 6.82
C PHE A 104 -0.35 -5.58 5.34
N GLN A 105 -1.33 -5.85 4.50
CA GLN A 105 -1.16 -5.78 3.06
C GLN A 105 -2.31 -5.01 2.43
N SER A 106 -1.98 -3.97 1.68
CA SER A 106 -2.91 -3.29 0.78
C SER A 106 -2.56 -3.74 -0.62
N CYS A 107 -3.42 -4.52 -1.25
CA CYS A 107 -3.14 -5.14 -2.53
C CYS A 107 -4.06 -4.64 -3.62
N HIS A 108 -3.58 -4.74 -4.88
CA HIS A 108 -4.36 -4.36 -6.05
C HIS A 108 -4.92 -2.94 -5.91
N TYR A 109 -4.01 -1.99 -5.63
CA TYR A 109 -4.31 -0.56 -5.47
C TYR A 109 -5.28 -0.28 -4.33
N GLY A 110 -5.22 -1.10 -3.27
CA GLY A 110 -6.04 -0.91 -2.08
C GLY A 110 -7.41 -1.56 -2.11
N THR A 111 -7.73 -2.30 -3.16
CA THR A 111 -9.03 -2.99 -3.24
C THR A 111 -9.11 -4.24 -2.39
N GLU A 112 -7.97 -4.77 -1.95
CA GLU A 112 -7.91 -5.97 -1.12
C GLU A 112 -6.97 -5.70 0.04
N ILE A 113 -7.46 -5.89 1.26
CA ILE A 113 -6.68 -5.68 2.48
C ILE A 113 -6.55 -7.01 3.22
N TYR A 114 -5.35 -7.31 3.67
CA TYR A 114 -5.06 -8.50 4.48
C TYR A 114 -4.38 -8.04 5.77
N ILE A 115 -4.92 -8.49 6.90
CA ILE A 115 -4.43 -8.08 8.22
C ILE A 115 -4.24 -9.31 9.08
N GLU A 116 -3.05 -9.47 9.70
CA GLU A 116 -2.83 -10.54 10.67
C GLU A 116 -3.67 -10.31 11.91
N ASP A 117 -4.21 -11.39 12.47
CA ASP A 117 -5.08 -11.33 13.65
C ASP A 117 -4.43 -10.62 14.84
N GLU A 118 -3.13 -10.74 14.99
CA GLU A 118 -2.39 -10.10 16.10
C GLU A 118 -2.40 -8.59 16.06
N MET A 119 -2.76 -8.00 14.91
CA MET A 119 -2.85 -6.55 14.76
C MET A 119 -4.27 -6.03 15.01
N VAL A 120 -5.20 -6.91 15.25
CA VAL A 120 -6.61 -6.57 15.37
C VAL A 120 -7.03 -6.49 16.83
#